data_4f94e197f9864b29aa990e15d94dc703
#
_entry.id   4f94e197f9864b29aa990e15d94dc703
#
_cell.length_a   1.000
_cell.length_b   1.000
_cell.length_c   1.000
_cell.angle_alpha   90.00
_cell.angle_beta   90.00
_cell.angle_gamma   90.00
#
_symmetry.space_group_name_H-M   'P 1'
#
loop_
_entity.id
_entity.type
_entity.pdbx_description
1 polymer ?
#
loop_
_entity_poly.entity_id
_entity_poly.type
_entity_poly.pdbx_seq_one_letter_code
_entity_poly.pdbx_strand_id
1 'polypeptide(L)'
;MAKERNGVVLSDDLFAEYHKFKNGQPHDINIIKRLLHYYKNEIVSNVAQYNRNSVHLDKNLEKQMRCSGLKQQKLEELAMCHTIYKIILNTENNVFPYVNIMDEQNEKIENNISSSYDIADSRQKAFSHLKAICSHAKRLTIFDKYFSKKDYNVATLCQLLPKKNIDIYYNCISPEDIVRMHGECPNWNFIYSPNVTGRHDRYLIVNDAIEIILSSGFDHLGQTSGDFTYIIRPIKKNRF
;
A
#
# COMPACT_ATOMS: atom_id res chain seq x y z
N MET A 1 -22.52 13.59 16.34
CA MET A 1 -21.14 13.62 15.80
C MET A 1 -21.22 13.63 14.28
N ALA A 2 -20.43 14.48 13.61
CA ALA A 2 -20.36 14.46 12.15
C ALA A 2 -19.80 13.11 11.70
N LYS A 3 -20.36 12.53 10.63
CA LYS A 3 -19.89 11.25 10.08
C LYS A 3 -18.51 11.45 9.47
N GLU A 4 -17.51 10.73 9.97
CA GLU A 4 -16.18 10.72 9.36
C GLU A 4 -16.25 10.17 7.94
N ARG A 5 -15.51 10.78 7.03
CA ARG A 5 -15.49 10.46 5.61
C ARG A 5 -14.22 9.68 5.24
N ASN A 6 -14.33 8.80 4.27
CA ASN A 6 -13.18 8.06 3.71
C ASN A 6 -12.41 8.97 2.73
N GLY A 7 -11.84 10.05 3.25
CA GLY A 7 -11.21 11.10 2.47
C GLY A 7 -9.99 11.71 3.14
N VAL A 8 -9.35 12.63 2.44
CA VAL A 8 -8.20 13.41 2.90
C VAL A 8 -8.50 14.90 2.77
N VAL A 9 -7.78 15.71 3.54
CA VAL A 9 -7.77 17.17 3.39
C VAL A 9 -6.53 17.56 2.60
N LEU A 10 -6.65 18.57 1.74
CA LEU A 10 -5.53 19.19 1.04
C LEU A 10 -5.17 20.52 1.68
N SER A 11 -3.87 20.89 1.68
CA SER A 11 -3.46 22.28 1.94
C SER A 11 -4.07 23.23 0.91
N ASP A 12 -4.08 24.50 1.17
CA ASP A 12 -4.69 25.47 0.26
C ASP A 12 -3.99 25.49 -1.11
N ASP A 13 -2.66 25.40 -1.13
CA ASP A 13 -1.88 25.36 -2.37
C ASP A 13 -2.22 24.11 -3.20
N LEU A 14 -2.22 22.97 -2.55
CA LEU A 14 -2.51 21.70 -3.22
C LEU A 14 -3.97 21.62 -3.66
N PHE A 15 -4.88 22.21 -2.90
CA PHE A 15 -6.29 22.34 -3.25
C PHE A 15 -6.47 23.20 -4.53
N ALA A 16 -5.76 24.33 -4.61
CA ALA A 16 -5.78 25.18 -5.79
C ALA A 16 -5.23 24.46 -7.03
N GLU A 17 -4.07 23.79 -6.92
CA GLU A 17 -3.49 23.00 -8.01
C GLU A 17 -4.41 21.86 -8.47
N TYR A 18 -5.03 21.14 -7.54
CA TYR A 18 -6.01 20.11 -7.86
C TYR A 18 -7.20 20.65 -8.66
N HIS A 19 -7.72 21.83 -8.28
CA HIS A 19 -8.85 22.44 -8.99
C HIS A 19 -8.47 22.99 -10.36
N LYS A 20 -7.25 23.52 -10.55
CA LYS A 20 -6.70 23.85 -11.86
C LYS A 20 -6.67 22.62 -12.77
N PHE A 21 -6.09 21.52 -12.28
CA PHE A 21 -6.05 20.23 -13.00
C PHE A 21 -7.46 19.76 -13.38
N LYS A 22 -8.38 19.71 -12.40
CA LYS A 22 -9.76 19.26 -12.61
C LYS A 22 -10.51 20.08 -13.67
N ASN A 23 -10.20 21.36 -13.79
CA ASN A 23 -10.84 22.28 -14.72
C ASN A 23 -10.07 22.46 -16.04
N GLY A 24 -9.03 21.65 -16.29
CA GLY A 24 -8.22 21.74 -17.51
C GLY A 24 -7.39 23.02 -17.64
N GLN A 25 -7.12 23.70 -16.51
CA GLN A 25 -6.30 24.91 -16.45
C GLN A 25 -4.81 24.55 -16.35
N PRO A 26 -3.90 25.47 -16.68
CA PRO A 26 -2.47 25.28 -16.45
C PRO A 26 -2.17 24.99 -14.98
N HIS A 27 -1.44 23.90 -14.72
CA HIS A 27 -1.14 23.37 -13.38
C HIS A 27 0.25 22.73 -13.36
N ASP A 28 0.80 22.51 -12.16
CA ASP A 28 2.05 21.77 -11.99
C ASP A 28 1.79 20.26 -12.13
N ILE A 29 2.29 19.69 -13.24
CA ILE A 29 2.11 18.28 -13.57
C ILE A 29 2.81 17.35 -12.55
N ASN A 30 3.92 17.79 -11.91
CA ASN A 30 4.65 16.97 -10.95
C ASN A 30 3.87 16.88 -9.64
N ILE A 31 3.34 18.01 -9.16
CA ILE A 31 2.46 18.05 -7.98
C ILE A 31 1.25 17.16 -8.19
N ILE A 32 0.58 17.26 -9.35
CA ILE A 32 -0.60 16.44 -9.65
C ILE A 32 -0.25 14.96 -9.76
N LYS A 33 0.86 14.59 -10.42
CA LYS A 33 1.31 13.18 -10.44
C LYS A 33 1.52 12.65 -9.02
N ARG A 34 2.17 13.42 -8.14
CA ARG A 34 2.37 13.04 -6.74
C ARG A 34 1.04 12.94 -5.99
N LEU A 35 0.15 13.92 -6.14
CA LEU A 35 -1.17 13.89 -5.50
C LEU A 35 -1.98 12.65 -5.89
N LEU A 36 -1.95 12.24 -7.16
CA LEU A 36 -2.69 11.07 -7.61
C LEU A 36 -2.23 9.76 -6.96
N HIS A 37 -0.99 9.69 -6.47
CA HIS A 37 -0.51 8.55 -5.68
C HIS A 37 -1.16 8.47 -4.29
N TYR A 38 -1.57 9.62 -3.73
CA TYR A 38 -2.23 9.70 -2.42
C TYR A 38 -3.75 9.83 -2.54
N TYR A 39 -4.27 9.86 -3.77
CA TYR A 39 -5.68 10.11 -4.01
C TYR A 39 -6.55 9.08 -3.31
N LYS A 40 -7.52 9.58 -2.56
CA LYS A 40 -8.61 8.81 -1.95
C LYS A 40 -9.93 9.19 -2.61
N ASN A 41 -10.94 8.37 -2.40
CA ASN A 41 -12.25 8.53 -3.05
C ASN A 41 -12.91 9.89 -2.79
N GLU A 42 -12.48 10.60 -1.75
CA GLU A 42 -13.06 11.89 -1.38
C GLU A 42 -11.98 12.86 -0.89
N ILE A 43 -12.05 14.10 -1.37
CA ILE A 43 -11.32 15.23 -0.83
C ILE A 43 -12.28 15.99 0.07
N VAL A 44 -11.97 16.07 1.35
CA VAL A 44 -12.79 16.80 2.33
C VAL A 44 -12.31 18.24 2.40
N SER A 45 -13.22 19.15 2.10
CA SER A 45 -12.99 20.59 2.08
C SER A 45 -14.16 21.34 2.73
N ASN A 46 -14.05 22.63 2.91
CA ASN A 46 -15.12 23.49 3.41
C ASN A 46 -15.30 24.76 2.56
N VAL A 47 -16.40 25.47 2.77
CA VAL A 47 -16.74 26.68 2.01
C VAL A 47 -15.63 27.73 2.08
N ALA A 48 -15.03 27.93 3.25
CA ALA A 48 -13.94 28.90 3.42
C ALA A 48 -12.71 28.56 2.59
N GLN A 49 -12.40 27.28 2.39
CA GLN A 49 -11.28 26.84 1.54
C GLN A 49 -11.51 27.21 0.07
N TYR A 50 -12.71 26.98 -0.47
CA TYR A 50 -13.08 27.44 -1.80
C TYR A 50 -12.91 28.94 -1.97
N ASN A 51 -13.40 29.72 -1.00
CA ASN A 51 -13.32 31.17 -1.04
C ASN A 51 -11.88 31.70 -0.99
N ARG A 52 -11.05 31.17 -0.08
CA ARG A 52 -9.63 31.58 0.05
C ARG A 52 -8.83 31.33 -1.20
N ASN A 53 -9.13 30.23 -1.91
CA ASN A 53 -8.42 29.85 -3.11
C ASN A 53 -9.08 30.35 -4.42
N SER A 54 -10.11 31.20 -4.30
CA SER A 54 -10.88 31.72 -5.46
C SER A 54 -11.39 30.60 -6.38
N VAL A 55 -11.69 29.45 -5.84
CA VAL A 55 -12.23 28.31 -6.58
C VAL A 55 -13.75 28.43 -6.64
N HIS A 56 -14.31 28.31 -7.83
CA HIS A 56 -15.76 28.36 -8.00
C HIS A 56 -16.46 27.24 -7.22
N LEU A 57 -17.46 27.61 -6.44
CA LEU A 57 -18.30 26.68 -5.68
C LEU A 57 -19.76 26.84 -6.14
N ASP A 58 -20.32 25.75 -6.66
CA ASP A 58 -21.73 25.72 -7.05
C ASP A 58 -22.64 26.00 -5.84
N LYS A 59 -23.71 26.78 -6.05
CA LYS A 59 -24.62 27.21 -4.95
C LYS A 59 -25.30 26.05 -4.25
N ASN A 60 -25.62 24.97 -4.94
CA ASN A 60 -26.26 23.81 -4.32
C ASN A 60 -25.25 23.05 -3.47
N LEU A 61 -24.02 22.89 -3.97
CA LEU A 61 -22.93 22.27 -3.23
C LEU A 61 -22.58 23.10 -2.01
N GLU A 62 -22.48 24.44 -2.14
CA GLU A 62 -22.25 25.33 -1.00
C GLU A 62 -23.31 25.15 0.08
N LYS A 63 -24.59 25.13 -0.31
CA LYS A 63 -25.71 24.92 0.63
C LYS A 63 -25.57 23.55 1.35
N GLN A 64 -25.25 22.49 0.61
CA GLN A 64 -25.03 21.15 1.19
C GLN A 64 -23.87 21.14 2.18
N MET A 65 -22.74 21.76 1.82
CA MET A 65 -21.57 21.86 2.70
C MET A 65 -21.91 22.62 3.98
N ARG A 66 -22.61 23.76 3.88
CA ARG A 66 -23.06 24.52 5.06
C ARG A 66 -24.00 23.72 5.95
N CYS A 67 -24.95 23.00 5.36
CA CYS A 67 -25.87 22.11 6.11
C CYS A 67 -25.14 20.95 6.79
N SER A 68 -24.04 20.46 6.19
CA SER A 68 -23.18 19.40 6.75
C SER A 68 -22.16 19.94 7.76
N GLY A 69 -22.20 21.22 8.08
CA GLY A 69 -21.28 21.84 9.04
C GLY A 69 -19.90 22.20 8.45
N LEU A 70 -19.66 21.99 7.16
CA LEU A 70 -18.39 22.27 6.48
C LEU A 70 -18.32 23.75 6.06
N LYS A 71 -18.12 24.65 7.01
CA LYS A 71 -18.23 26.10 6.81
C LYS A 71 -16.86 26.79 6.74
N GLN A 72 -16.17 26.86 7.88
CA GLN A 72 -14.94 27.67 8.02
C GLN A 72 -13.90 27.07 8.98
N GLN A 73 -13.95 25.77 9.18
CA GLN A 73 -12.98 25.07 10.02
C GLN A 73 -11.56 25.31 9.51
N LYS A 74 -10.57 25.31 10.41
CA LYS A 74 -9.17 25.17 10.03
C LYS A 74 -8.93 23.82 9.38
N LEU A 75 -7.87 23.67 8.58
CA LEU A 75 -7.57 22.42 7.89
C LEU A 75 -7.33 21.27 8.87
N GLU A 76 -6.66 21.55 9.98
CA GLU A 76 -6.39 20.58 11.04
C GLU A 76 -7.70 20.10 11.69
N GLU A 77 -8.61 21.00 11.99
CA GLU A 77 -9.93 20.66 12.54
C GLU A 77 -10.73 19.82 11.53
N LEU A 78 -10.67 20.21 10.24
CA LEU A 78 -11.33 19.49 9.17
C LEU A 78 -10.80 18.06 9.05
N ALA A 79 -9.47 17.88 9.08
CA ALA A 79 -8.84 16.57 9.05
C ALA A 79 -9.22 15.73 10.27
N MET A 80 -9.11 16.30 11.48
CA MET A 80 -9.36 15.58 12.73
C MET A 80 -10.82 15.17 12.92
N CYS A 81 -11.77 16.02 12.53
CA CYS A 81 -13.19 15.81 12.83
C CYS A 81 -13.98 15.17 11.69
N HIS A 82 -13.52 15.28 10.44
CA HIS A 82 -14.30 14.89 9.27
C HIS A 82 -13.67 13.82 8.40
N THR A 83 -12.41 13.38 8.67
CA THR A 83 -11.76 12.30 7.92
C THR A 83 -11.38 11.14 8.82
N ILE A 84 -11.32 9.93 8.25
CA ILE A 84 -10.79 8.75 8.95
C ILE A 84 -9.25 8.74 8.98
N TYR A 85 -8.58 9.38 8.01
CA TYR A 85 -7.12 9.35 7.90
C TYR A 85 -6.41 10.36 8.79
N LYS A 86 -7.10 11.42 9.26
CA LYS A 86 -6.55 12.45 10.17
C LYS A 86 -5.31 13.15 9.61
N ILE A 87 -5.22 13.32 8.31
CA ILE A 87 -4.06 13.91 7.63
C ILE A 87 -4.45 15.03 6.68
N ILE A 88 -3.47 15.90 6.42
CA ILE A 88 -3.53 16.98 5.43
C ILE A 88 -2.40 16.74 4.43
N LEU A 89 -2.74 16.54 3.16
CA LEU A 89 -1.74 16.45 2.10
C LEU A 89 -1.27 17.87 1.74
N ASN A 90 0.03 18.05 1.58
CA ASN A 90 0.66 19.31 1.23
C ASN A 90 1.98 19.08 0.49
N THR A 91 2.72 20.14 0.13
CA THR A 91 3.96 20.05 -0.65
C THR A 91 5.23 20.34 0.14
N GLU A 92 5.15 20.74 1.41
CA GLU A 92 6.32 21.26 2.15
C GLU A 92 6.45 20.71 3.57
N ASN A 93 5.35 20.50 4.30
CA ASN A 93 5.36 20.21 5.73
C ASN A 93 5.17 18.72 6.03
N ASN A 94 6.07 18.15 6.87
CA ASN A 94 6.01 16.77 7.32
C ASN A 94 5.59 16.60 8.79
N VAL A 95 5.28 17.70 9.50
CA VAL A 95 4.85 17.62 10.91
C VAL A 95 3.38 17.23 10.95
N PHE A 96 3.05 16.16 11.67
CA PHE A 96 1.65 15.70 11.82
C PHE A 96 0.71 16.88 12.19
N PRO A 97 -0.43 17.02 11.54
CA PRO A 97 -1.12 16.07 10.63
C PRO A 97 -0.75 16.20 9.14
N TYR A 98 0.27 16.96 8.82
CA TYR A 98 0.69 17.23 7.45
C TYR A 98 1.52 16.09 6.87
N VAL A 99 1.29 15.80 5.60
CA VAL A 99 2.01 14.81 4.82
C VAL A 99 2.49 15.46 3.53
N ASN A 100 3.79 15.64 3.42
CA ASN A 100 4.41 16.20 2.23
C ASN A 100 4.41 15.17 1.09
N ILE A 101 3.59 15.40 0.06
CA ILE A 101 3.53 14.50 -1.09
C ILE A 101 4.77 14.54 -1.97
N MET A 102 5.61 15.56 -1.83
CA MET A 102 6.86 15.70 -2.58
C MET A 102 8.02 14.97 -1.90
N ASP A 103 7.88 14.58 -0.63
CA ASP A 103 8.90 13.84 0.11
C ASP A 103 8.92 12.36 -0.30
N GLU A 104 9.99 11.97 -0.97
CA GLU A 104 10.19 10.58 -1.42
C GLU A 104 10.40 9.58 -0.27
N GLN A 105 10.70 10.05 0.93
CA GLN A 105 10.94 9.22 2.10
C GLN A 105 9.67 8.96 2.92
N ASN A 106 8.56 9.59 2.59
CA ASN A 106 7.31 9.43 3.33
C ASN A 106 6.64 8.07 3.05
N GLU A 107 6.98 7.09 3.88
CA GLU A 107 6.58 5.70 3.70
C GLU A 107 5.10 5.39 3.96
N LYS A 108 4.40 6.25 4.70
CA LYS A 108 3.09 5.90 5.27
C LYS A 108 1.93 5.93 4.28
N ILE A 109 2.08 6.57 3.12
CA ILE A 109 0.97 6.79 2.18
C ILE A 109 1.32 6.40 0.75
N GLU A 110 2.58 6.03 0.46
CA GLU A 110 2.98 5.60 -0.87
C GLU A 110 2.22 4.35 -1.31
N ASN A 111 1.83 4.36 -2.56
CA ASN A 111 1.39 3.29 -3.48
C ASN A 111 1.30 1.87 -2.90
N ASN A 112 0.75 1.70 -1.72
CA ASN A 112 0.52 0.39 -1.17
C ASN A 112 -0.78 -0.17 -1.73
N ILE A 113 -0.68 -1.27 -2.47
CA ILE A 113 -1.84 -2.11 -2.76
C ILE A 113 -1.97 -3.08 -1.60
N SER A 114 -3.08 -3.03 -0.90
CA SER A 114 -3.38 -3.96 0.19
C SER A 114 -4.74 -4.61 -0.01
N SER A 115 -4.87 -5.83 0.44
CA SER A 115 -6.15 -6.53 0.48
C SER A 115 -6.20 -7.43 1.70
N SER A 116 -7.36 -7.47 2.35
CA SER A 116 -7.62 -8.27 3.56
C SER A 116 -8.74 -9.26 3.29
N TYR A 117 -8.64 -10.40 3.93
CA TYR A 117 -9.56 -11.53 3.82
C TYR A 117 -9.83 -12.06 5.22
N ASP A 118 -11.09 -12.25 5.54
CA ASP A 118 -11.53 -12.86 6.79
C ASP A 118 -11.42 -14.40 6.74
N ILE A 119 -11.64 -15.04 7.88
CA ILE A 119 -11.71 -16.50 7.99
C ILE A 119 -12.77 -17.02 7.00
N ALA A 120 -12.46 -18.13 6.34
CA ALA A 120 -13.26 -18.78 5.31
C ALA A 120 -13.39 -18.03 3.96
N ASP A 121 -12.94 -16.80 3.83
CA ASP A 121 -12.93 -16.12 2.54
C ASP A 121 -12.02 -16.84 1.53
N SER A 122 -12.44 -16.87 0.27
CA SER A 122 -11.63 -17.43 -0.81
C SER A 122 -10.35 -16.63 -1.02
N ARG A 123 -9.19 -17.31 -1.03
CA ARG A 123 -7.87 -16.73 -1.32
C ARG A 123 -7.54 -16.68 -2.81
N GLN A 124 -8.43 -17.16 -3.67
CA GLN A 124 -8.17 -17.30 -5.12
C GLN A 124 -7.73 -15.98 -5.77
N LYS A 125 -8.36 -14.86 -5.40
CA LYS A 125 -8.01 -13.54 -5.94
C LYS A 125 -6.62 -13.11 -5.46
N ALA A 126 -6.31 -13.25 -4.17
CA ALA A 126 -4.98 -12.97 -3.61
C ALA A 126 -3.92 -13.82 -4.29
N PHE A 127 -4.16 -15.12 -4.39
CA PHE A 127 -3.24 -16.08 -5.00
C PHE A 127 -2.96 -15.73 -6.46
N SER A 128 -3.99 -15.45 -7.25
CA SER A 128 -3.86 -15.06 -8.66
C SER A 128 -3.09 -13.74 -8.82
N HIS A 129 -3.33 -12.76 -7.94
CA HIS A 129 -2.63 -11.48 -7.95
C HIS A 129 -1.13 -11.66 -7.64
N LEU A 130 -0.81 -12.34 -6.53
CA LEU A 130 0.59 -12.57 -6.14
C LEU A 130 1.33 -13.44 -7.17
N LYS A 131 0.67 -14.44 -7.76
CA LYS A 131 1.20 -15.26 -8.84
C LYS A 131 1.53 -14.41 -10.08
N ALA A 132 0.67 -13.48 -10.45
CA ALA A 132 0.92 -12.55 -11.56
C ALA A 132 2.16 -11.69 -11.31
N ILE A 133 2.32 -11.14 -10.09
CA ILE A 133 3.50 -10.34 -9.71
C ILE A 133 4.78 -11.19 -9.79
N CYS A 134 4.73 -12.44 -9.34
CA CYS A 134 5.89 -13.35 -9.37
C CYS A 134 6.19 -13.95 -10.75
N SER A 135 5.30 -13.83 -11.74
CA SER A 135 5.41 -14.52 -13.04
C SER A 135 6.72 -14.23 -13.79
N HIS A 136 7.27 -13.04 -13.65
CA HIS A 136 8.51 -12.60 -14.27
C HIS A 136 9.71 -12.54 -13.30
N ALA A 137 9.58 -13.14 -12.12
CA ALA A 137 10.67 -13.18 -11.14
C ALA A 137 11.90 -13.90 -11.72
N LYS A 138 13.07 -13.28 -11.53
CA LYS A 138 14.40 -13.86 -11.74
C LYS A 138 15.11 -14.05 -10.41
N ARG A 139 14.80 -13.20 -9.45
CA ARG A 139 15.33 -13.20 -8.10
C ARG A 139 14.20 -13.01 -7.11
N LEU A 140 14.18 -13.81 -6.07
CA LEU A 140 13.25 -13.73 -4.96
C LEU A 140 14.02 -13.74 -3.65
N THR A 141 13.53 -12.99 -2.66
CA THR A 141 13.96 -13.14 -1.27
C THR A 141 12.75 -13.50 -0.43
N ILE A 142 12.85 -14.60 0.31
CA ILE A 142 11.78 -15.13 1.14
C ILE A 142 12.21 -15.05 2.59
N PHE A 143 11.39 -14.40 3.39
CA PHE A 143 11.55 -14.40 4.84
C PHE A 143 10.21 -14.74 5.50
N ASP A 144 10.13 -15.95 6.05
CA ASP A 144 9.04 -16.39 6.91
C ASP A 144 9.61 -17.34 7.96
N LYS A 145 9.78 -16.85 9.19
CA LYS A 145 10.37 -17.64 10.29
C LYS A 145 9.54 -18.87 10.70
N TYR A 146 8.33 -18.96 10.19
CA TYR A 146 7.43 -20.09 10.45
C TYR A 146 7.20 -20.97 9.23
N PHE A 147 7.90 -20.69 8.11
CA PHE A 147 7.69 -21.39 6.83
C PHE A 147 7.69 -22.90 7.01
N SER A 148 8.73 -23.45 7.61
CA SER A 148 8.92 -24.91 7.78
C SER A 148 8.10 -25.53 8.95
N LYS A 149 7.25 -24.73 9.61
CA LYS A 149 6.32 -25.27 10.63
C LYS A 149 5.02 -25.80 10.03
N LYS A 150 4.81 -25.61 8.73
CA LYS A 150 3.58 -25.96 8.03
C LYS A 150 3.88 -26.66 6.70
N ASP A 151 3.53 -27.92 6.62
CA ASP A 151 3.84 -28.76 5.44
C ASP A 151 3.26 -28.25 4.13
N TYR A 152 2.13 -27.56 4.16
CA TYR A 152 1.49 -27.04 2.96
C TYR A 152 2.12 -25.75 2.41
N ASN A 153 3.03 -25.10 3.15
CA ASN A 153 3.72 -23.89 2.65
C ASN A 153 4.60 -24.20 1.43
N VAL A 154 5.22 -25.36 1.39
CA VAL A 154 5.96 -25.85 0.21
C VAL A 154 5.06 -25.91 -1.01
N ALA A 155 3.90 -26.57 -0.90
CA ALA A 155 2.95 -26.68 -2.00
C ALA A 155 2.42 -25.31 -2.44
N THR A 156 2.10 -24.43 -1.47
CA THR A 156 1.67 -23.05 -1.74
C THR A 156 2.73 -22.29 -2.53
N LEU A 157 3.99 -22.36 -2.14
CA LEU A 157 5.08 -21.66 -2.82
C LEU A 157 5.32 -22.26 -4.24
N CYS A 158 5.31 -23.59 -4.38
CA CYS A 158 5.47 -24.27 -5.68
C CYS A 158 4.34 -23.93 -6.68
N GLN A 159 3.14 -23.65 -6.18
CA GLN A 159 2.02 -23.21 -7.03
C GLN A 159 2.08 -21.71 -7.35
N LEU A 160 2.62 -20.90 -6.43
CA LEU A 160 2.71 -19.44 -6.56
C LEU A 160 3.78 -19.02 -7.56
N LEU A 161 4.95 -19.62 -7.49
CA LEU A 161 6.12 -19.22 -8.26
C LEU A 161 6.22 -19.94 -9.60
N PRO A 162 6.80 -19.30 -10.65
CA PRO A 162 6.96 -19.92 -11.94
C PRO A 162 8.05 -21.02 -11.92
N LYS A 163 7.81 -22.14 -12.62
CA LYS A 163 8.74 -23.27 -12.73
C LYS A 163 9.84 -23.01 -13.78
N LYS A 164 10.61 -21.95 -13.58
CA LYS A 164 11.75 -21.56 -14.44
C LYS A 164 12.98 -21.27 -13.58
N ASN A 165 14.10 -20.90 -14.18
CA ASN A 165 15.30 -20.52 -13.44
C ASN A 165 15.04 -19.26 -12.59
N ILE A 166 15.13 -19.41 -11.27
CA ILE A 166 14.97 -18.34 -10.29
C ILE A 166 15.99 -18.53 -9.18
N ASP A 167 16.69 -17.47 -8.81
CA ASP A 167 17.49 -17.43 -7.59
C ASP A 167 16.60 -17.06 -6.40
N ILE A 168 16.50 -17.97 -5.42
CA ILE A 168 15.68 -17.79 -4.21
C ILE A 168 16.58 -17.64 -3.01
N TYR A 169 16.67 -16.41 -2.51
CA TYR A 169 17.37 -16.07 -1.28
C TYR A 169 16.46 -16.32 -0.09
N TYR A 170 16.94 -17.04 0.90
CA TYR A 170 16.13 -17.42 2.06
C TYR A 170 16.93 -17.42 3.36
N ASN A 171 16.22 -17.44 4.51
CA ASN A 171 16.83 -17.58 5.83
C ASN A 171 16.17 -18.70 6.65
N CYS A 172 14.85 -18.78 6.69
CA CYS A 172 14.11 -19.62 7.64
C CYS A 172 13.39 -20.79 6.95
N ILE A 173 13.96 -21.35 5.89
CA ILE A 173 13.44 -22.56 5.22
C ILE A 173 14.36 -23.74 5.59
N SER A 174 13.77 -24.86 6.01
CA SER A 174 14.53 -26.04 6.40
C SER A 174 15.18 -26.74 5.17
N PRO A 175 16.29 -27.47 5.36
CA PRO A 175 16.90 -28.24 4.30
C PRO A 175 15.92 -29.25 3.66
N GLU A 176 15.07 -29.86 4.48
CA GLU A 176 14.07 -30.84 4.04
C GLU A 176 13.05 -30.21 3.09
N ASP A 177 12.57 -29.01 3.41
CA ASP A 177 11.64 -28.26 2.56
C ASP A 177 12.30 -27.81 1.25
N ILE A 178 13.58 -27.43 1.29
CA ILE A 178 14.35 -27.10 0.10
C ILE A 178 14.44 -28.32 -0.83
N VAL A 179 14.75 -29.50 -0.29
CA VAL A 179 14.80 -30.76 -1.07
C VAL A 179 13.45 -31.05 -1.71
N ARG A 180 12.34 -30.90 -0.94
CA ARG A 180 10.98 -31.08 -1.46
C ARG A 180 10.67 -30.11 -2.60
N MET A 181 10.95 -28.82 -2.42
CA MET A 181 10.74 -27.79 -3.44
C MET A 181 11.61 -28.04 -4.68
N HIS A 182 12.86 -28.45 -4.50
CA HIS A 182 13.76 -28.76 -5.60
C HIS A 182 13.30 -29.97 -6.40
N GLY A 183 12.69 -30.95 -5.74
CA GLY A 183 12.06 -32.10 -6.41
C GLY A 183 10.92 -31.69 -7.37
N GLU A 184 10.10 -30.71 -6.97
CA GLU A 184 9.00 -30.21 -7.80
C GLU A 184 9.43 -29.13 -8.82
N CYS A 185 10.45 -28.38 -8.49
CA CYS A 185 10.92 -27.19 -9.23
C CYS A 185 12.47 -27.23 -9.35
N PRO A 186 13.05 -28.12 -10.12
CA PRO A 186 14.50 -28.35 -10.18
C PRO A 186 15.30 -27.16 -10.74
N ASN A 187 14.61 -26.21 -11.37
CA ASN A 187 15.23 -25.00 -11.91
C ASN A 187 15.35 -23.85 -10.88
N TRP A 188 14.93 -24.07 -9.63
CA TRP A 188 15.10 -23.10 -8.58
C TRP A 188 16.45 -23.26 -7.91
N ASN A 189 17.19 -22.14 -7.82
CA ASN A 189 18.48 -22.08 -7.13
C ASN A 189 18.29 -21.47 -5.75
N PHE A 190 18.47 -22.27 -4.68
CA PHE A 190 18.29 -21.82 -3.31
C PHE A 190 19.62 -21.29 -2.74
N ILE A 191 19.62 -20.05 -2.27
CA ILE A 191 20.80 -19.33 -1.76
C ILE A 191 20.50 -18.86 -0.32
N TYR A 192 21.23 -19.43 0.65
CA TYR A 192 21.10 -18.98 2.03
C TYR A 192 21.58 -17.54 2.21
N SER A 193 20.79 -16.70 2.88
CA SER A 193 21.08 -15.29 3.12
C SER A 193 20.94 -14.94 4.60
N PRO A 194 22.03 -14.85 5.36
CA PRO A 194 22.01 -14.55 6.80
C PRO A 194 21.52 -13.13 7.10
N ASN A 195 21.58 -12.21 6.13
CA ASN A 195 21.25 -10.80 6.34
C ASN A 195 19.74 -10.51 6.44
N VAL A 196 18.89 -11.51 6.19
CA VAL A 196 17.44 -11.39 6.26
C VAL A 196 16.92 -11.73 7.67
N THR A 197 17.61 -11.26 8.71
CA THR A 197 17.27 -11.55 10.11
C THR A 197 16.62 -10.36 10.82
N GLY A 198 15.95 -10.61 11.94
CA GLY A 198 15.46 -9.56 12.86
C GLY A 198 14.13 -8.91 12.46
N ARG A 199 13.42 -9.44 11.47
CA ARG A 199 12.11 -8.93 11.06
C ARG A 199 10.96 -9.71 11.73
N HIS A 200 9.90 -9.00 12.08
CA HIS A 200 8.69 -9.60 12.63
C HIS A 200 7.72 -10.10 11.55
N ASP A 201 7.62 -9.38 10.45
CA ASP A 201 6.70 -9.69 9.37
C ASP A 201 7.28 -10.72 8.39
N ARG A 202 6.43 -11.32 7.59
CA ARG A 202 6.79 -12.25 6.53
C ARG A 202 6.85 -11.50 5.21
N TYR A 203 7.89 -11.77 4.44
CA TYR A 203 8.19 -11.01 3.23
C TYR A 203 8.46 -11.92 2.05
N LEU A 204 7.94 -11.50 0.91
CA LEU A 204 8.36 -11.97 -0.40
C LEU A 204 8.84 -10.77 -1.21
N ILE A 205 10.12 -10.76 -1.57
CA ILE A 205 10.71 -9.67 -2.34
C ILE A 205 10.96 -10.17 -3.76
N VAL A 206 10.47 -9.43 -4.74
CA VAL A 206 10.54 -9.80 -6.16
C VAL A 206 11.50 -8.87 -6.89
N ASN A 207 12.57 -9.44 -7.45
CA ASN A 207 13.57 -8.75 -8.27
C ASN A 207 14.21 -7.52 -7.59
N ASP A 208 14.31 -7.51 -6.27
CA ASP A 208 14.77 -6.37 -5.46
C ASP A 208 14.01 -5.04 -5.75
N ALA A 209 12.81 -5.15 -6.30
CA ALA A 209 12.00 -4.01 -6.71
C ALA A 209 10.66 -3.90 -5.98
N ILE A 210 10.06 -5.04 -5.67
CA ILE A 210 8.73 -5.10 -5.04
C ILE A 210 8.84 -5.92 -3.76
N GLU A 211 8.32 -5.36 -2.67
CA GLU A 211 8.15 -6.04 -1.39
C GLU A 211 6.68 -6.39 -1.19
N ILE A 212 6.42 -7.64 -0.88
CA ILE A 212 5.11 -8.15 -0.50
C ILE A 212 5.20 -8.55 0.96
N ILE A 213 4.40 -7.90 1.80
CA ILE A 213 4.27 -8.22 3.22
C ILE A 213 3.04 -9.11 3.37
N LEU A 214 3.20 -10.25 4.04
CA LEU A 214 2.13 -11.20 4.34
C LEU A 214 1.89 -11.19 5.85
N SER A 215 0.71 -10.81 6.31
CA SER A 215 0.41 -10.69 7.76
C SER A 215 0.58 -12.00 8.50
N SER A 216 0.09 -13.09 7.92
CA SER A 216 0.10 -14.43 8.52
C SER A 216 1.02 -15.42 7.78
N GLY A 217 1.87 -14.92 6.86
CA GLY A 217 2.77 -15.74 6.08
C GLY A 217 2.10 -16.50 4.93
N PHE A 218 2.82 -17.51 4.43
CA PHE A 218 2.31 -18.36 3.36
C PHE A 218 1.19 -19.28 3.84
N ASP A 219 1.09 -19.49 5.17
CA ASP A 219 0.08 -20.33 5.81
C ASP A 219 -1.31 -19.96 5.35
N HIS A 220 -1.70 -18.71 5.58
CA HIS A 220 -3.06 -18.24 5.36
C HIS A 220 -3.29 -17.72 3.92
N LEU A 221 -2.26 -17.68 3.09
CA LEU A 221 -2.42 -17.59 1.64
C LEU A 221 -2.92 -18.93 1.05
N GLY A 222 -2.41 -20.05 1.57
CA GLY A 222 -2.77 -21.39 1.13
C GLY A 222 -3.99 -21.99 1.84
N GLN A 223 -4.40 -21.40 2.98
CA GLN A 223 -5.47 -21.92 3.85
C GLN A 223 -6.42 -20.79 4.26
N THR A 224 -7.70 -21.14 4.47
CA THR A 224 -8.73 -20.18 4.88
C THR A 224 -9.06 -20.24 6.39
N SER A 225 -8.18 -20.84 7.18
CA SER A 225 -8.38 -21.08 8.61
C SER A 225 -8.07 -19.88 9.50
N GLY A 226 -7.56 -18.80 8.96
CA GLY A 226 -7.24 -17.56 9.68
C GLY A 226 -7.33 -16.35 8.76
N ASP A 227 -7.31 -15.17 9.34
CA ASP A 227 -7.29 -13.91 8.61
C ASP A 227 -5.99 -13.76 7.82
N PHE A 228 -6.09 -13.13 6.66
CA PHE A 228 -4.95 -12.90 5.79
C PHE A 228 -5.00 -11.50 5.20
N THR A 229 -3.91 -10.77 5.34
CA THR A 229 -3.71 -9.49 4.67
C THR A 229 -2.38 -9.51 3.95
N TYR A 230 -2.34 -8.98 2.74
CA TYR A 230 -1.09 -8.68 2.07
C TYR A 230 -0.98 -7.22 1.69
N ILE A 231 0.26 -6.70 1.69
CA ILE A 231 0.60 -5.34 1.30
C ILE A 231 1.71 -5.43 0.26
N ILE A 232 1.51 -4.83 -0.90
CA ILE A 232 2.50 -4.74 -1.97
C ILE A 232 2.99 -3.31 -2.04
N ARG A 233 4.31 -3.13 -2.03
CA ARG A 233 4.94 -1.81 -2.17
C ARG A 233 6.26 -1.87 -2.93
N PRO A 234 6.69 -0.80 -3.61
CA PRO A 234 8.03 -0.72 -4.16
C PRO A 234 9.06 -0.70 -3.03
N ILE A 235 10.22 -1.33 -3.27
CA ILE A 235 11.34 -1.29 -2.33
C ILE A 235 12.06 0.05 -2.48
N LYS A 236 12.28 0.74 -1.36
CA LYS A 236 13.18 1.89 -1.32
C LYS A 236 14.65 1.40 -1.34
N LYS A 237 15.49 2.04 -2.16
CA LYS A 237 16.94 1.80 -2.17
C LYS A 237 17.49 1.90 -0.74
N ASN A 238 18.30 0.92 -0.32
CA ASN A 238 19.00 0.81 0.98
C ASN A 238 18.24 0.11 2.13
N ARG A 239 17.24 -0.70 1.86
CA ARG A 239 16.57 -1.48 2.92
C ARG A 239 17.16 -2.88 3.18
N PHE A 240 18.10 -3.33 2.32
CA PHE A 240 18.72 -4.67 2.35
C PHE A 240 20.22 -4.59 2.07
#